data_00b957b67f0b981f8a532c3e1ea7c36e
#
_entry.id   00b957b67f0b981f8a532c3e1ea7c36e
#
_cell.length_a   1.000
_cell.length_b   1.000
_cell.length_c   1.000
_cell.angle_alpha   90.00
_cell.angle_beta   90.00
_cell.angle_gamma   90.00
#
_symmetry.space_group_name_H-M   'P 1'
#
loop_
_entity.id
_entity.type
_entity.pdbx_description
1 polymer ?
#
loop_
_entity_poly.entity_id
_entity_poly.type
_entity_poly.pdbx_seq_one_letter_code
_entity_poly.pdbx_strand_id
1 'polypeptide(L)'
;MQKQEEMKMKDYFSVKGKNAIVTGASSGLGRQFAICLAEQGANVMICARRVEKLEEVKKEIDKYGVKCIVAPCDVTKTEQIKACVATAEKEFGRIDILINNAATGIVAPTVDYTDEQWETMMATNVNGLFYFAREVGKVMLKQHYGRIVNIGSFHCVVTMNGVPRCAYSTTKGAVMMMTKALAAEWAKEGITVNVIGPGYFDSEMSAAVTDEKYESGIRNGCPMGRRGKPGELNGAMLYLASDASSYVTGQLLLVDGGWTIV
;
A
#
# COMPACT_ATOMS: atom_id res chain seq x y z
N MET A 1 -2.54 -49.49 -15.86
CA MET A 1 -3.10 -48.47 -14.97
C MET A 1 -2.25 -47.23 -15.14
N GLN A 2 -2.65 -46.32 -16.02
CA GLN A 2 -2.05 -44.99 -16.16
C GLN A 2 -2.50 -44.12 -14.95
N LYS A 3 -1.53 -43.66 -14.16
CA LYS A 3 -1.79 -42.62 -13.15
C LYS A 3 -2.24 -41.35 -13.89
N GLN A 4 -3.50 -40.96 -13.74
CA GLN A 4 -3.92 -39.61 -14.05
C GLN A 4 -3.17 -38.69 -13.09
N GLU A 5 -2.15 -37.97 -13.61
CA GLU A 5 -1.65 -36.79 -12.92
C GLU A 5 -2.78 -35.75 -12.94
N GLU A 6 -3.37 -35.52 -11.80
CA GLU A 6 -4.29 -34.38 -11.62
C GLU A 6 -3.51 -33.10 -11.99
N MET A 7 -3.88 -32.50 -13.09
CA MET A 7 -3.35 -31.21 -13.53
C MET A 7 -3.80 -30.17 -12.54
N LYS A 8 -2.94 -29.90 -11.53
CA LYS A 8 -3.19 -28.88 -10.52
C LYS A 8 -3.28 -27.53 -11.21
N MET A 9 -4.47 -26.92 -11.27
CA MET A 9 -4.64 -25.57 -11.81
C MET A 9 -3.70 -24.61 -11.08
N LYS A 10 -2.93 -23.84 -11.84
CA LYS A 10 -2.04 -22.81 -11.29
C LYS A 10 -2.88 -21.69 -10.66
N ASP A 11 -2.72 -21.49 -9.37
CA ASP A 11 -3.30 -20.35 -8.69
C ASP A 11 -2.43 -19.09 -8.93
N TYR A 12 -2.85 -18.29 -9.89
CA TYR A 12 -2.14 -17.07 -10.27
C TYR A 12 -2.16 -15.99 -9.18
N PHE A 13 -3.14 -16.02 -8.27
CA PHE A 13 -3.28 -15.06 -7.19
C PHE A 13 -2.50 -15.47 -5.93
N SER A 14 -1.91 -16.65 -5.92
CA SER A 14 -1.19 -17.15 -4.75
C SER A 14 0.00 -16.29 -4.38
N VAL A 15 0.04 -15.88 -3.13
CA VAL A 15 1.21 -15.25 -2.48
C VAL A 15 1.83 -16.17 -1.43
N LYS A 16 1.42 -17.45 -1.40
CA LYS A 16 1.90 -18.44 -0.44
C LYS A 16 3.41 -18.60 -0.49
N GLY A 17 4.06 -18.47 0.66
CA GLY A 17 5.53 -18.56 0.79
C GLY A 17 6.29 -17.33 0.27
N LYS A 18 5.61 -16.29 -0.23
CA LYS A 18 6.22 -14.99 -0.54
C LYS A 18 6.54 -14.23 0.74
N ASN A 19 7.49 -13.31 0.65
CA ASN A 19 7.91 -12.45 1.75
C ASN A 19 7.54 -11.01 1.46
N ALA A 20 6.69 -10.44 2.29
CA ALA A 20 6.13 -9.10 2.12
C ALA A 20 6.60 -8.12 3.20
N ILE A 21 6.80 -6.87 2.83
CA ILE A 21 6.92 -5.73 3.74
C ILE A 21 5.68 -4.86 3.57
N VAL A 22 5.03 -4.50 4.68
CA VAL A 22 3.87 -3.59 4.70
C VAL A 22 4.18 -2.40 5.59
N THR A 23 4.21 -1.20 5.01
CA THR A 23 4.44 0.05 5.78
C THR A 23 3.13 0.65 6.27
N GLY A 24 3.16 1.32 7.43
CA GLY A 24 1.95 1.87 8.05
C GLY A 24 0.97 0.78 8.51
N ALA A 25 1.48 -0.39 8.89
CA ALA A 25 0.68 -1.57 9.20
C ALA A 25 0.03 -1.58 10.59
N SER A 26 0.21 -0.53 11.41
CA SER A 26 -0.35 -0.48 12.77
C SER A 26 -1.86 -0.24 12.83
N SER A 27 -2.50 0.15 11.73
CA SER A 27 -3.94 0.43 11.66
C SER A 27 -4.47 0.51 10.23
N GLY A 28 -5.77 0.69 10.06
CA GLY A 28 -6.43 0.99 8.79
C GLY A 28 -6.13 0.00 7.67
N LEU A 29 -5.87 0.51 6.47
CA LEU A 29 -5.63 -0.31 5.29
C LEU A 29 -4.35 -1.15 5.40
N GLY A 30 -3.27 -0.59 5.96
CA GLY A 30 -2.01 -1.32 6.11
C GLY A 30 -2.14 -2.56 7.00
N ARG A 31 -2.89 -2.44 8.11
CA ARG A 31 -3.24 -3.59 8.96
C ARG A 31 -4.04 -4.64 8.17
N GLN A 32 -5.07 -4.21 7.42
CA GLN A 32 -5.90 -5.12 6.62
C GLN A 32 -5.07 -5.86 5.56
N PHE A 33 -4.18 -5.17 4.86
CA PHE A 33 -3.30 -5.76 3.86
C PHE A 33 -2.32 -6.77 4.47
N ALA A 34 -1.72 -6.45 5.64
CA ALA A 34 -0.81 -7.35 6.32
C ALA A 34 -1.49 -8.64 6.76
N ILE A 35 -2.69 -8.54 7.34
CA ILE A 35 -3.50 -9.71 7.75
C ILE A 35 -3.92 -10.52 6.52
N CYS A 36 -4.38 -9.87 5.45
CA CYS A 36 -4.78 -10.56 4.23
C CYS A 36 -3.62 -11.33 3.58
N LEU A 37 -2.43 -10.73 3.49
CA LEU A 37 -1.23 -11.42 2.98
C LEU A 37 -0.88 -12.65 3.82
N ALA A 38 -0.95 -12.53 5.15
CA ALA A 38 -0.70 -13.63 6.07
C ALA A 38 -1.75 -14.76 5.93
N GLU A 39 -3.03 -14.40 5.82
CA GLU A 39 -4.13 -15.34 5.55
C GLU A 39 -3.92 -16.13 4.27
N GLN A 40 -3.34 -15.49 3.24
CA GLN A 40 -2.98 -16.12 1.97
C GLN A 40 -1.61 -16.83 1.99
N GLY A 41 -1.01 -16.98 3.18
CA GLY A 41 0.20 -17.76 3.40
C GLY A 41 1.52 -17.06 3.08
N ALA A 42 1.54 -15.73 2.98
CA ALA A 42 2.78 -14.96 2.86
C ALA A 42 3.39 -14.70 4.26
N ASN A 43 4.72 -14.72 4.36
CA ASN A 43 5.43 -14.15 5.50
C ASN A 43 5.37 -12.63 5.43
N VAL A 44 5.22 -11.96 6.57
CA VAL A 44 4.99 -10.51 6.58
C VAL A 44 5.89 -9.81 7.58
N MET A 45 6.60 -8.77 7.12
CA MET A 45 7.16 -7.76 8.01
C MET A 45 6.20 -6.58 8.06
N ILE A 46 5.79 -6.20 9.27
CA ILE A 46 4.89 -5.08 9.53
C ILE A 46 5.66 -3.91 10.13
N CYS A 47 5.57 -2.75 9.48
CA CYS A 47 6.36 -1.57 9.84
C CYS A 47 5.45 -0.39 10.20
N ALA A 48 5.69 0.23 11.36
CA ALA A 48 5.09 1.50 11.77
C ALA A 48 5.83 2.08 12.99
N ARG A 49 5.44 3.28 13.42
CA ARG A 49 5.99 3.95 14.61
C ARG A 49 5.43 3.39 15.93
N ARG A 50 4.16 2.93 15.93
CA ARG A 50 3.43 2.47 17.13
C ARG A 50 3.64 0.98 17.33
N VAL A 51 4.64 0.63 18.13
CA VAL A 51 5.06 -0.77 18.36
C VAL A 51 3.95 -1.58 19.02
N GLU A 52 3.27 -1.03 20.01
CA GLU A 52 2.20 -1.70 20.75
C GLU A 52 1.07 -2.16 19.79
N LYS A 53 0.70 -1.28 18.84
CA LYS A 53 -0.29 -1.62 17.82
C LYS A 53 0.22 -2.65 16.81
N LEU A 54 1.52 -2.64 16.49
CA LEU A 54 2.10 -3.69 15.65
C LEU A 54 2.08 -5.05 16.33
N GLU A 55 2.33 -5.11 17.64
CA GLU A 55 2.24 -6.36 18.41
C GLU A 55 0.80 -6.91 18.46
N GLU A 56 -0.21 -6.04 18.50
CA GLU A 56 -1.61 -6.45 18.37
C GLU A 56 -1.87 -7.08 17.00
N VAL A 57 -1.39 -6.43 15.92
CA VAL A 57 -1.53 -6.96 14.55
C VAL A 57 -0.76 -8.27 14.38
N LYS A 58 0.43 -8.37 14.98
CA LYS A 58 1.20 -9.61 14.96
C LYS A 58 0.44 -10.78 15.57
N LYS A 59 -0.23 -10.60 16.71
CA LYS A 59 -1.05 -11.64 17.35
C LYS A 59 -2.18 -12.15 16.42
N GLU A 60 -2.69 -11.29 15.54
CA GLU A 60 -3.69 -11.71 14.56
C GLU A 60 -3.05 -12.48 13.40
N ILE A 61 -1.88 -12.05 12.94
CA ILE A 61 -1.12 -12.70 11.87
C ILE A 61 -0.61 -14.08 12.33
N ASP A 62 -0.16 -14.21 13.56
CA ASP A 62 0.39 -15.47 14.11
C ASP A 62 -0.63 -16.64 14.04
N LYS A 63 -1.93 -16.35 13.97
CA LYS A 63 -3.00 -17.36 13.81
C LYS A 63 -2.94 -18.12 12.48
N TYR A 64 -2.29 -17.54 11.46
CA TYR A 64 -2.15 -18.13 10.14
C TYR A 64 -0.89 -19.00 9.97
N GLY A 65 -0.04 -19.08 11.00
CA GLY A 65 1.15 -19.95 11.00
C GLY A 65 2.27 -19.49 10.06
N VAL A 66 2.27 -18.24 9.62
CA VAL A 66 3.32 -17.62 8.82
C VAL A 66 4.31 -16.85 9.68
N LYS A 67 5.51 -16.58 9.16
CA LYS A 67 6.48 -15.75 9.87
C LYS A 67 6.04 -14.28 9.84
N CYS A 68 5.88 -13.66 11.03
CA CYS A 68 5.59 -12.25 11.18
C CYS A 68 6.73 -11.54 11.93
N ILE A 69 7.25 -10.46 11.34
CA ILE A 69 8.31 -9.63 11.93
C ILE A 69 7.73 -8.25 12.22
N VAL A 70 7.86 -7.79 13.46
CA VAL A 70 7.55 -6.41 13.86
C VAL A 70 8.80 -5.56 13.69
N ALA A 71 8.69 -4.48 12.93
CA ALA A 71 9.77 -3.54 12.67
C ALA A 71 9.35 -2.10 13.01
N PRO A 72 9.76 -1.54 14.14
CA PRO A 72 9.58 -0.12 14.42
C PRO A 72 10.25 0.72 13.34
N CYS A 73 9.47 1.54 12.64
CA CYS A 73 10.01 2.35 11.54
C CYS A 73 9.20 3.63 11.35
N ASP A 74 9.88 4.77 11.42
CA ASP A 74 9.41 6.04 10.90
C ASP A 74 9.88 6.18 9.45
N VAL A 75 8.94 6.22 8.52
CA VAL A 75 9.22 6.30 7.07
C VAL A 75 9.89 7.62 6.66
N THR A 76 9.94 8.61 7.54
CA THR A 76 10.69 9.87 7.32
C THR A 76 12.18 9.74 7.66
N LYS A 77 12.61 8.61 8.27
CA LYS A 77 13.98 8.37 8.73
C LYS A 77 14.65 7.29 7.89
N THR A 78 15.49 7.72 6.95
CA THR A 78 16.17 6.84 5.99
C THR A 78 16.95 5.69 6.66
N GLU A 79 17.62 5.96 7.78
CA GLU A 79 18.40 4.93 8.49
C GLU A 79 17.51 3.83 9.11
N GLN A 80 16.30 4.20 9.58
CA GLN A 80 15.34 3.21 10.06
C GLN A 80 14.78 2.36 8.91
N ILE A 81 14.56 2.96 7.74
CA ILE A 81 14.16 2.24 6.52
C ILE A 81 15.24 1.22 6.11
N LYS A 82 16.50 1.64 6.05
CA LYS A 82 17.63 0.75 5.74
C LYS A 82 17.73 -0.42 6.72
N ALA A 83 17.63 -0.14 8.02
CA ALA A 83 17.64 -1.18 9.06
C ALA A 83 16.46 -2.16 8.90
N CYS A 84 15.27 -1.64 8.60
CA CYS A 84 14.06 -2.43 8.37
C CYS A 84 14.25 -3.39 7.18
N VAL A 85 14.72 -2.87 6.03
CA VAL A 85 14.94 -3.68 4.83
C VAL A 85 16.05 -4.70 5.03
N ALA A 86 17.16 -4.32 5.69
CA ALA A 86 18.24 -5.26 6.02
C ALA A 86 17.77 -6.39 6.95
N THR A 87 16.91 -6.07 7.92
CA THR A 87 16.29 -7.08 8.79
C THR A 87 15.40 -8.02 7.98
N ALA A 88 14.58 -7.50 7.06
CA ALA A 88 13.74 -8.33 6.20
C ALA A 88 14.59 -9.24 5.31
N GLU A 89 15.63 -8.72 4.68
CA GLU A 89 16.55 -9.51 3.82
C GLU A 89 17.25 -10.61 4.64
N LYS A 90 17.73 -10.31 5.84
CA LYS A 90 18.35 -11.28 6.74
C LYS A 90 17.40 -12.39 7.18
N GLU A 91 16.20 -12.01 7.59
CA GLU A 91 15.24 -12.92 8.23
C GLU A 91 14.44 -13.76 7.24
N PHE A 92 14.19 -13.26 6.04
CA PHE A 92 13.44 -13.93 4.98
C PHE A 92 14.34 -14.50 3.87
N GLY A 93 15.56 -14.01 3.72
CA GLY A 93 16.46 -14.37 2.63
C GLY A 93 16.15 -13.68 1.29
N ARG A 94 14.92 -13.18 1.11
CA ARG A 94 14.43 -12.46 -0.07
C ARG A 94 13.24 -11.57 0.28
N ILE A 95 12.97 -10.58 -0.56
CA ILE A 95 11.79 -9.71 -0.43
C ILE A 95 11.03 -9.76 -1.75
N ASP A 96 9.82 -10.29 -1.74
CA ASP A 96 9.00 -10.47 -2.95
C ASP A 96 7.99 -9.35 -3.17
N ILE A 97 7.44 -8.81 -2.08
CA ILE A 97 6.31 -7.87 -2.11
C ILE A 97 6.64 -6.67 -1.20
N LEU A 98 6.39 -5.45 -1.71
CA LEU A 98 6.37 -4.24 -0.91
C LEU A 98 5.00 -3.56 -1.04
N ILE A 99 4.29 -3.40 0.08
CA ILE A 99 3.09 -2.56 0.17
C ILE A 99 3.47 -1.24 0.83
N ASN A 100 3.66 -0.22 0.02
CA ASN A 100 3.95 1.14 0.46
C ASN A 100 2.65 1.85 0.82
N ASN A 101 2.20 1.68 2.07
CA ASN A 101 0.92 2.18 2.54
C ASN A 101 1.06 3.36 3.52
N ALA A 102 2.18 3.51 4.22
CA ALA A 102 2.36 4.59 5.18
C ALA A 102 2.08 5.97 4.56
N ALA A 103 1.13 6.69 5.13
CA ALA A 103 0.74 8.01 4.67
C ALA A 103 0.14 8.84 5.81
N THR A 104 0.10 10.16 5.62
CA THR A 104 -0.62 11.11 6.46
C THR A 104 -1.48 12.04 5.61
N GLY A 105 -2.51 12.63 6.21
CA GLY A 105 -3.39 13.60 5.56
C GLY A 105 -3.59 14.81 6.47
N ILE A 106 -3.26 15.98 5.98
CA ILE A 106 -3.52 17.26 6.63
C ILE A 106 -4.43 18.05 5.68
N VAL A 107 -5.47 18.64 6.23
CA VAL A 107 -6.48 19.42 5.48
C VAL A 107 -6.49 20.83 6.01
N ALA A 108 -6.12 21.78 5.17
CA ALA A 108 -6.20 23.21 5.46
C ALA A 108 -6.33 23.99 4.14
N PRO A 109 -6.91 25.20 4.14
CA PRO A 109 -6.83 26.09 2.98
C PRO A 109 -5.37 26.30 2.57
N THR A 110 -5.10 26.35 1.28
CA THR A 110 -3.71 26.43 0.77
C THR A 110 -2.97 27.66 1.30
N VAL A 111 -3.66 28.78 1.46
CA VAL A 111 -3.08 30.02 1.97
C VAL A 111 -2.74 30.00 3.46
N ASP A 112 -3.35 29.08 4.21
CA ASP A 112 -3.12 28.89 5.66
C ASP A 112 -2.22 27.69 5.95
N TYR A 113 -1.75 26.98 4.91
CA TYR A 113 -0.92 25.81 5.06
C TYR A 113 0.49 26.20 5.51
N THR A 114 0.96 25.69 6.64
CA THR A 114 2.31 26.01 7.12
C THR A 114 3.37 25.20 6.36
N ASP A 115 4.61 25.70 6.34
CA ASP A 115 5.73 25.01 5.73
C ASP A 115 5.94 23.62 6.39
N GLU A 116 5.80 23.51 7.73
CA GLU A 116 5.93 22.23 8.44
C GLU A 116 4.84 21.24 8.06
N GLN A 117 3.62 21.70 7.81
CA GLN A 117 2.54 20.81 7.34
C GLN A 117 2.84 20.29 5.95
N TRP A 118 3.32 21.15 5.06
CA TRP A 118 3.75 20.76 3.72
C TRP A 118 4.89 19.77 3.76
N GLU A 119 5.95 20.08 4.50
CA GLU A 119 7.13 19.21 4.64
C GLU A 119 6.77 17.86 5.25
N THR A 120 5.89 17.82 6.26
CA THR A 120 5.37 16.59 6.87
C THR A 120 4.67 15.71 5.84
N MET A 121 3.83 16.32 4.99
CA MET A 121 3.12 15.61 3.93
C MET A 121 4.09 15.05 2.90
N MET A 122 5.04 15.84 2.43
CA MET A 122 6.06 15.43 1.46
C MET A 122 6.99 14.36 2.05
N ALA A 123 7.48 14.56 3.28
CA ALA A 123 8.38 13.63 3.94
C ALA A 123 7.73 12.23 4.11
N THR A 124 6.45 12.19 4.50
CA THR A 124 5.76 10.92 4.75
C THR A 124 5.28 10.28 3.46
N ASN A 125 4.51 11.02 2.63
CA ASN A 125 3.75 10.43 1.53
C ASN A 125 4.59 10.25 0.26
N VAL A 126 5.66 11.04 0.08
CA VAL A 126 6.50 11.01 -1.12
C VAL A 126 7.89 10.46 -0.81
N ASN A 127 8.63 11.13 0.09
CA ASN A 127 10.00 10.75 0.36
C ASN A 127 10.11 9.38 1.02
N GLY A 128 9.27 9.09 2.02
CA GLY A 128 9.24 7.81 2.71
C GLY A 128 8.93 6.65 1.78
N LEU A 129 7.94 6.83 0.89
CA LEU A 129 7.58 5.86 -0.13
C LEU A 129 8.75 5.61 -1.10
N PHE A 130 9.38 6.68 -1.59
CA PHE A 130 10.55 6.59 -2.45
C PHE A 130 11.72 5.85 -1.77
N TYR A 131 12.02 6.19 -0.53
CA TYR A 131 13.13 5.56 0.19
C TYR A 131 12.90 4.07 0.42
N PHE A 132 11.68 3.65 0.78
CA PHE A 132 11.34 2.23 0.88
C PHE A 132 11.45 1.54 -0.49
N ALA A 133 10.87 2.12 -1.54
CA ALA A 133 10.98 1.56 -2.90
C ALA A 133 12.43 1.41 -3.33
N ARG A 134 13.30 2.40 -3.07
CA ARG A 134 14.72 2.37 -3.40
C ARG A 134 15.46 1.27 -2.64
N GLU A 135 15.29 1.17 -1.32
CA GLU A 135 16.04 0.17 -0.54
C GLU A 135 15.56 -1.26 -0.83
N VAL A 136 14.25 -1.48 -0.95
CA VAL A 136 13.69 -2.77 -1.36
C VAL A 136 14.05 -3.10 -2.81
N GLY A 137 14.03 -2.10 -3.70
CA GLY A 137 14.44 -2.24 -5.10
C GLY A 137 15.86 -2.80 -5.25
N LYS A 138 16.82 -2.39 -4.40
CA LYS A 138 18.18 -2.96 -4.40
C LYS A 138 18.19 -4.48 -4.18
N VAL A 139 17.29 -4.99 -3.35
CA VAL A 139 17.14 -6.43 -3.08
C VAL A 139 16.43 -7.11 -4.26
N MET A 140 15.31 -6.55 -4.72
CA MET A 140 14.51 -7.10 -5.82
C MET A 140 15.28 -7.15 -7.15
N LEU A 141 16.12 -6.15 -7.44
CA LEU A 141 16.98 -6.14 -8.64
C LEU A 141 17.96 -7.31 -8.66
N LYS A 142 18.58 -7.65 -7.52
CA LYS A 142 19.46 -8.83 -7.40
C LYS A 142 18.71 -10.16 -7.57
N GLN A 143 17.39 -10.15 -7.24
CA GLN A 143 16.53 -11.34 -7.33
C GLN A 143 15.90 -11.51 -8.71
N HIS A 144 15.92 -10.49 -9.57
CA HIS A 144 15.16 -10.40 -10.82
C HIS A 144 13.68 -10.71 -10.62
N TYR A 145 13.12 -10.25 -9.51
CA TYR A 145 11.71 -10.42 -9.15
C TYR A 145 11.29 -9.43 -8.08
N GLY A 146 10.13 -8.82 -8.24
CA GLY A 146 9.51 -7.97 -7.23
C GLY A 146 8.11 -7.50 -7.61
N ARG A 147 7.28 -7.25 -6.59
CA ARG A 147 5.95 -6.68 -6.70
C ARG A 147 5.85 -5.50 -5.74
N ILE A 148 5.84 -4.28 -6.27
CA ILE A 148 5.70 -3.06 -5.48
C ILE A 148 4.30 -2.50 -5.71
N VAL A 149 3.53 -2.39 -4.64
CA VAL A 149 2.18 -1.83 -4.63
C VAL A 149 2.18 -0.58 -3.76
N ASN A 150 2.10 0.57 -4.39
CA ASN A 150 2.00 1.85 -3.73
C ASN A 150 0.53 2.17 -3.43
N ILE A 151 0.21 2.67 -2.25
CA ILE A 151 -1.14 3.11 -1.93
C ILE A 151 -1.28 4.59 -2.23
N GLY A 152 -1.93 4.85 -3.35
CA GLY A 152 -2.28 6.17 -3.83
C GLY A 152 -3.58 6.69 -3.20
N SER A 153 -4.43 7.17 -4.07
CA SER A 153 -5.79 7.65 -3.81
C SER A 153 -6.46 7.91 -5.15
N PHE A 154 -7.78 8.07 -5.20
CA PHE A 154 -8.42 8.68 -6.36
C PHE A 154 -7.87 10.11 -6.63
N HIS A 155 -7.30 10.75 -5.62
CA HIS A 155 -6.56 12.01 -5.77
C HIS A 155 -5.27 11.91 -6.61
N CYS A 156 -4.90 10.74 -7.10
CA CYS A 156 -3.86 10.60 -8.12
C CYS A 156 -4.28 11.22 -9.47
N VAL A 157 -5.59 11.34 -9.73
CA VAL A 157 -6.14 11.75 -11.04
C VAL A 157 -7.20 12.84 -10.96
N VAL A 158 -7.86 13.03 -9.81
CA VAL A 158 -8.87 14.07 -9.61
C VAL A 158 -8.67 14.78 -8.27
N THR A 159 -9.26 15.98 -8.15
CA THR A 159 -9.40 16.69 -6.89
C THR A 159 -10.89 16.95 -6.60
N MET A 160 -11.20 17.53 -5.45
CA MET A 160 -12.58 17.78 -5.02
C MET A 160 -12.89 19.26 -5.09
N ASN A 161 -14.06 19.60 -5.62
CA ASN A 161 -14.56 20.97 -5.58
C ASN A 161 -14.89 21.38 -4.14
N GLY A 162 -14.45 22.58 -3.74
CA GLY A 162 -14.74 23.17 -2.43
C GLY A 162 -14.07 22.51 -1.22
N VAL A 163 -13.18 21.51 -1.43
CA VAL A 163 -12.42 20.86 -0.37
C VAL A 163 -10.93 21.15 -0.53
N PRO A 164 -10.26 21.74 0.48
CA PRO A 164 -8.85 22.10 0.37
C PRO A 164 -7.96 20.84 0.46
N ARG A 165 -7.57 20.30 -0.69
CA ARG A 165 -6.76 19.07 -0.83
C ARG A 165 -5.46 19.27 -1.60
N CYS A 166 -5.01 20.50 -1.80
CA CYS A 166 -3.84 20.82 -2.64
C CYS A 166 -2.63 19.95 -2.26
N ALA A 167 -2.16 20.01 -1.02
CA ALA A 167 -0.98 19.27 -0.58
C ALA A 167 -1.19 17.74 -0.70
N TYR A 168 -2.35 17.24 -0.28
CA TYR A 168 -2.63 15.80 -0.38
C TYR A 168 -2.66 15.32 -1.82
N SER A 169 -3.41 15.99 -2.70
CA SER A 169 -3.48 15.66 -4.13
C SER A 169 -2.12 15.73 -4.81
N THR A 170 -1.29 16.75 -4.45
CA THR A 170 0.08 16.85 -4.95
C THR A 170 0.90 15.63 -4.57
N THR A 171 0.86 15.18 -3.29
CA THR A 171 1.61 13.99 -2.87
C THR A 171 1.12 12.72 -3.57
N LYS A 172 -0.19 12.58 -3.81
CA LYS A 172 -0.75 11.40 -4.48
C LYS A 172 -0.51 11.41 -5.99
N GLY A 173 -0.49 12.58 -6.62
CA GLY A 173 -0.02 12.75 -7.99
C GLY A 173 1.46 12.40 -8.15
N ALA A 174 2.31 12.81 -7.19
CA ALA A 174 3.72 12.45 -7.14
C ALA A 174 3.92 10.93 -7.02
N VAL A 175 3.15 10.24 -6.16
CA VAL A 175 3.16 8.77 -6.03
C VAL A 175 2.83 8.10 -7.37
N MET A 176 1.83 8.59 -8.10
CA MET A 176 1.47 8.04 -9.41
C MET A 176 2.61 8.18 -10.42
N MET A 177 3.20 9.38 -10.55
CA MET A 177 4.28 9.60 -11.51
C MET A 177 5.56 8.84 -11.12
N MET A 178 5.90 8.79 -9.83
CA MET A 178 7.01 8.00 -9.31
C MET A 178 6.82 6.50 -9.63
N THR A 179 5.61 5.99 -9.50
CA THR A 179 5.28 4.59 -9.86
C THR A 179 5.56 4.31 -11.33
N LYS A 180 5.16 5.21 -12.24
CA LYS A 180 5.43 5.07 -13.68
C LYS A 180 6.94 5.08 -13.97
N ALA A 181 7.67 5.98 -13.32
CA ALA A 181 9.13 6.09 -13.50
C ALA A 181 9.86 4.83 -13.04
N LEU A 182 9.56 4.34 -11.82
CA LEU A 182 10.15 3.10 -11.29
C LEU A 182 9.75 1.88 -12.11
N ALA A 183 8.50 1.82 -12.59
CA ALA A 183 8.03 0.75 -13.45
C ALA A 183 8.82 0.70 -14.77
N ALA A 184 9.02 1.85 -15.42
CA ALA A 184 9.80 1.93 -16.65
C ALA A 184 11.27 1.55 -16.47
N GLU A 185 11.84 1.89 -15.31
CA GLU A 185 13.24 1.60 -14.98
C GLU A 185 13.46 0.12 -14.69
N TRP A 186 12.52 -0.54 -13.96
CA TRP A 186 12.74 -1.89 -13.41
C TRP A 186 11.98 -3.02 -14.11
N ALA A 187 11.15 -2.72 -15.11
CA ALA A 187 10.33 -3.74 -15.78
C ALA A 187 11.15 -4.89 -16.39
N LYS A 188 12.31 -4.59 -17.00
CA LYS A 188 13.20 -5.59 -17.61
C LYS A 188 13.85 -6.52 -16.59
N GLU A 189 13.86 -6.11 -15.32
CA GLU A 189 14.40 -6.87 -14.19
C GLU A 189 13.34 -7.73 -13.48
N GLY A 190 12.17 -7.90 -14.10
CA GLY A 190 11.10 -8.75 -13.54
C GLY A 190 10.33 -8.10 -12.37
N ILE A 191 10.50 -6.80 -12.15
CA ILE A 191 9.83 -6.04 -11.08
C ILE A 191 8.65 -5.28 -11.66
N THR A 192 7.48 -5.41 -11.05
CA THR A 192 6.32 -4.57 -11.36
C THR A 192 6.09 -3.55 -10.25
N VAL A 193 5.75 -2.33 -10.63
CA VAL A 193 5.44 -1.24 -9.71
C VAL A 193 4.10 -0.64 -10.11
N ASN A 194 3.10 -0.73 -9.23
CA ASN A 194 1.73 -0.27 -9.50
C ASN A 194 1.16 0.52 -8.33
N VAL A 195 0.06 1.23 -8.57
CA VAL A 195 -0.68 2.00 -7.56
C VAL A 195 -2.08 1.43 -7.41
N ILE A 196 -2.53 1.27 -6.16
CA ILE A 196 -3.96 1.19 -5.85
C ILE A 196 -4.41 2.61 -5.50
N GLY A 197 -5.50 3.07 -6.10
CA GLY A 197 -6.15 4.34 -5.83
C GLY A 197 -7.46 4.14 -5.06
N PRO A 198 -7.42 4.05 -3.71
CA PRO A 198 -8.65 3.91 -2.93
C PRO A 198 -9.56 5.13 -3.06
N GLY A 199 -10.86 4.88 -3.05
CA GLY A 199 -11.89 5.88 -2.75
C GLY A 199 -11.97 6.14 -1.23
N TYR A 200 -13.18 6.38 -0.76
CA TYR A 200 -13.45 6.54 0.66
C TYR A 200 -13.58 5.18 1.35
N PHE A 201 -12.65 4.89 2.24
CA PHE A 201 -12.65 3.71 3.13
C PHE A 201 -12.57 4.15 4.58
N ASP A 202 -13.09 3.34 5.48
CA ASP A 202 -12.96 3.59 6.90
C ASP A 202 -11.51 3.38 7.36
N SER A 203 -10.95 4.41 7.99
CA SER A 203 -9.59 4.41 8.50
C SER A 203 -9.46 5.40 9.66
N GLU A 204 -8.40 5.32 10.46
CA GLU A 204 -8.12 6.35 11.49
C GLU A 204 -8.04 7.75 10.87
N MET A 205 -7.55 7.86 9.63
CA MET A 205 -7.45 9.14 8.90
C MET A 205 -8.83 9.70 8.53
N SER A 206 -9.82 8.85 8.23
CA SER A 206 -11.17 9.26 7.87
C SER A 206 -12.10 9.42 9.09
N ALA A 207 -11.77 8.79 10.22
CA ALA A 207 -12.58 8.83 11.44
C ALA A 207 -12.67 10.23 12.08
N ALA A 208 -11.76 11.15 11.74
CA ALA A 208 -11.75 12.51 12.23
C ALA A 208 -12.86 13.40 11.61
N VAL A 209 -13.53 12.93 10.54
CA VAL A 209 -14.56 13.68 9.82
C VAL A 209 -15.78 12.78 9.63
N THR A 210 -16.74 12.87 10.52
CA THR A 210 -17.94 12.02 10.56
C THR A 210 -19.23 12.84 10.70
N ASP A 211 -19.27 14.06 10.15
CA ASP A 211 -20.53 14.80 10.12
C ASP A 211 -21.44 14.33 8.96
N GLU A 212 -22.76 14.43 9.13
CA GLU A 212 -23.74 13.98 8.14
C GLU A 212 -23.62 14.70 6.80
N LYS A 213 -23.15 15.93 6.77
CA LYS A 213 -22.91 16.68 5.53
C LYS A 213 -21.77 16.02 4.72
N TYR A 214 -20.71 15.61 5.40
CA TYR A 214 -19.59 14.91 4.77
C TYR A 214 -19.99 13.52 4.27
N GLU A 215 -20.72 12.76 5.08
CA GLU A 215 -21.23 11.44 4.69
C GLU A 215 -22.23 11.53 3.53
N SER A 216 -23.12 12.54 3.54
CA SER A 216 -24.02 12.82 2.43
C SER A 216 -23.25 13.17 1.16
N GLY A 217 -22.16 13.95 1.28
CA GLY A 217 -21.27 14.26 0.16
C GLY A 217 -20.65 13.00 -0.46
N ILE A 218 -20.24 12.04 0.38
CA ILE A 218 -19.72 10.77 -0.10
C ILE A 218 -20.80 9.95 -0.81
N ARG A 219 -21.99 9.82 -0.20
CA ARG A 219 -23.09 9.06 -0.79
C ARG A 219 -23.54 9.64 -2.13
N ASN A 220 -23.60 10.96 -2.24
CA ASN A 220 -24.07 11.63 -3.46
C ASN A 220 -22.99 11.69 -4.56
N GLY A 221 -21.72 11.76 -4.19
CA GLY A 221 -20.60 11.81 -5.15
C GLY A 221 -20.07 10.45 -5.60
N CYS A 222 -20.41 9.39 -4.88
CA CYS A 222 -19.97 8.04 -5.22
C CYS A 222 -21.10 7.28 -5.93
N PRO A 223 -20.94 6.81 -7.17
CA PRO A 223 -21.97 6.01 -7.86
C PRO A 223 -22.47 4.80 -7.08
N MET A 224 -21.61 4.14 -6.31
CA MET A 224 -22.04 3.05 -5.40
C MET A 224 -22.77 3.54 -4.14
N GLY A 225 -22.89 4.84 -3.90
CA GLY A 225 -23.63 5.47 -2.81
C GLY A 225 -23.12 5.18 -1.40
N ARG A 226 -21.86 4.71 -1.24
CA ARG A 226 -21.30 4.30 0.04
C ARG A 226 -19.78 4.35 0.07
N ARG A 227 -19.22 4.28 1.26
CA ARG A 227 -17.80 3.96 1.46
C ARG A 227 -17.51 2.50 1.08
N GLY A 228 -16.27 2.22 0.73
CA GLY A 228 -15.75 0.86 0.64
C GLY A 228 -15.72 0.19 2.02
N LYS A 229 -16.11 -1.08 2.05
CA LYS A 229 -16.12 -1.90 3.28
C LYS A 229 -14.71 -2.43 3.58
N PRO A 230 -14.41 -2.77 4.85
CA PRO A 230 -13.20 -3.49 5.18
C PRO A 230 -13.01 -4.74 4.30
N GLY A 231 -11.81 -4.92 3.76
CA GLY A 231 -11.46 -6.04 2.88
C GLY A 231 -11.75 -5.83 1.39
N GLU A 232 -12.57 -4.87 0.96
CA GLU A 232 -12.87 -4.66 -0.48
C GLU A 232 -11.64 -4.20 -1.30
N LEU A 233 -10.55 -3.77 -0.65
CA LEU A 233 -9.26 -3.51 -1.31
C LEU A 233 -8.35 -4.74 -1.42
N ASN A 234 -8.63 -5.80 -0.64
CA ASN A 234 -7.75 -6.96 -0.55
C ASN A 234 -7.58 -7.67 -1.89
N GLY A 235 -8.65 -7.79 -2.68
CA GLY A 235 -8.59 -8.39 -4.01
C GLY A 235 -7.67 -7.63 -4.98
N ALA A 236 -7.76 -6.30 -4.99
CA ALA A 236 -6.89 -5.45 -5.80
C ALA A 236 -5.42 -5.55 -5.33
N MET A 237 -5.19 -5.58 -4.02
CA MET A 237 -3.85 -5.74 -3.44
C MET A 237 -3.27 -7.11 -3.80
N LEU A 238 -4.00 -8.21 -3.64
CA LEU A 238 -3.54 -9.55 -4.00
C LEU A 238 -3.27 -9.68 -5.50
N TYR A 239 -4.13 -9.09 -6.35
CA TYR A 239 -3.89 -9.05 -7.79
C TYR A 239 -2.53 -8.42 -8.11
N LEU A 240 -2.26 -7.22 -7.61
CA LEU A 240 -1.02 -6.50 -7.91
C LEU A 240 0.21 -7.07 -7.17
N ALA A 241 0.02 -7.79 -6.07
CA ALA A 241 1.08 -8.43 -5.29
C ALA A 241 1.45 -9.84 -5.78
N SER A 242 0.65 -10.44 -6.68
CA SER A 242 0.82 -11.82 -7.16
C SER A 242 1.29 -11.89 -8.62
N ASP A 243 1.49 -13.10 -9.10
CA ASP A 243 1.86 -13.36 -10.50
C ASP A 243 0.67 -13.18 -11.47
N ALA A 244 -0.56 -12.99 -10.97
CA ALA A 244 -1.72 -12.65 -11.79
C ALA A 244 -1.54 -11.31 -12.55
N SER A 245 -0.72 -10.40 -12.00
CA SER A 245 -0.39 -9.10 -12.59
C SER A 245 1.00 -9.03 -13.22
N SER A 246 1.61 -10.17 -13.58
CA SER A 246 3.01 -10.21 -14.05
C SER A 246 3.30 -9.37 -15.30
N TYR A 247 2.27 -9.02 -16.08
CA TYR A 247 2.38 -8.13 -17.25
C TYR A 247 1.72 -6.75 -17.02
N VAL A 248 1.47 -6.38 -15.74
CA VAL A 248 0.88 -5.11 -15.35
C VAL A 248 1.90 -4.31 -14.55
N THR A 249 2.37 -3.19 -15.11
CA THR A 249 3.31 -2.29 -14.44
C THR A 249 3.05 -0.83 -14.81
N GLY A 250 3.32 0.09 -13.90
CA GLY A 250 3.09 1.53 -14.08
C GLY A 250 1.62 1.94 -14.04
N GLN A 251 0.70 1.07 -13.59
CA GLN A 251 -0.73 1.30 -13.65
C GLN A 251 -1.30 1.81 -12.33
N LEU A 252 -2.38 2.60 -12.44
CA LEU A 252 -3.25 2.99 -11.33
C LEU A 252 -4.52 2.16 -11.41
N LEU A 253 -4.76 1.33 -10.40
CA LEU A 253 -6.01 0.61 -10.23
C LEU A 253 -6.89 1.36 -9.24
N LEU A 254 -7.89 2.06 -9.75
CA LEU A 254 -8.87 2.75 -8.91
C LEU A 254 -9.85 1.75 -8.30
N VAL A 255 -10.07 1.86 -6.98
CA VAL A 255 -11.04 1.09 -6.23
C VAL A 255 -11.81 2.09 -5.37
N ASP A 256 -12.72 2.81 -6.00
CA ASP A 256 -13.29 4.06 -5.50
C ASP A 256 -14.83 4.12 -5.57
N GLY A 257 -15.48 2.99 -5.88
CA GLY A 257 -16.93 2.93 -6.01
C GLY A 257 -17.48 3.71 -7.20
N GLY A 258 -16.62 4.01 -8.18
CA GLY A 258 -16.97 4.81 -9.35
C GLY A 258 -16.81 6.32 -9.17
N TRP A 259 -16.19 6.78 -8.08
CA TRP A 259 -16.01 8.22 -7.80
C TRP A 259 -15.39 8.99 -8.96
N THR A 260 -14.41 8.40 -9.65
CA THR A 260 -13.66 9.10 -10.71
C THR A 260 -14.24 9.00 -12.11
N ILE A 261 -15.38 8.34 -12.29
CA ILE A 261 -16.01 8.18 -13.62
C ILE A 261 -17.14 9.18 -13.88
N VAL A 262 -17.49 10.02 -12.91
CA VAL A 262 -18.56 11.02 -12.97
C VAL A 262 -18.03 12.43 -12.72
#